data_5036f23cbe308ff3835602fd4b633792
#
_entry.id   5036f23cbe308ff3835602fd4b633792
#
_cell.length_a   1.000
_cell.length_b   1.000
_cell.length_c   1.000
_cell.angle_alpha   90.00
_cell.angle_beta   90.00
_cell.angle_gamma   90.00
#
_symmetry.space_group_name_H-M   'P 1'
#
loop_
_entity.id
_entity.type
_entity.pdbx_description
1 polymer ?
#
loop_
_entity_poly.entity_id
_entity_poly.type
_entity_poly.pdbx_seq_one_letter_code
_entity_poly.pdbx_strand_id
1 'polypeptide(L)'
;MELTLEELEALEPGSYTLLDLRSEQETAYGTIPGSVPANAAALPEGLPAEPGRIVLFCTRGKLSLETAERLRDEGFDACSLKGGYLAWLMRQMQRQEAEELC
;
A
#
# COMPACT_ATOMS: atom_id res chain seq x y z
N MET A 1 2.22 6.06 11.39
CA MET A 1 2.08 4.61 11.55
C MET A 1 2.46 3.89 10.26
N GLU A 2 3.42 2.99 10.36
CA GLU A 2 3.91 2.24 9.21
C GLU A 2 3.74 0.74 9.41
N LEU A 3 3.55 0.03 8.31
CA LEU A 3 3.40 -1.41 8.26
C LEU A 3 4.53 -1.95 7.37
N THR A 4 5.26 -2.96 7.83
CA THR A 4 6.30 -3.57 6.99
C THR A 4 5.66 -4.50 5.95
N LEU A 5 6.44 -4.83 4.92
CA LEU A 5 5.98 -5.76 3.89
C LEU A 5 5.64 -7.13 4.48
N GLU A 6 6.45 -7.60 5.45
CA GLU A 6 6.19 -8.86 6.15
C GLU A 6 4.88 -8.82 6.92
N GLU A 7 4.61 -7.69 7.59
CA GLU A 7 3.36 -7.51 8.32
C GLU A 7 2.16 -7.47 7.37
N LEU A 8 2.32 -6.84 6.19
CA LEU A 8 1.27 -6.83 5.17
C LEU A 8 0.95 -8.25 4.71
N GLU A 9 1.98 -9.04 4.42
CA GLU A 9 1.82 -10.42 3.98
C GLU A 9 1.14 -11.30 5.05
N ALA A 10 1.29 -10.95 6.32
CA ALA A 10 0.68 -11.68 7.42
C ALA A 10 -0.79 -11.33 7.67
N LEU A 11 -1.31 -10.27 7.06
CA LEU A 11 -2.70 -9.90 7.21
C LEU A 11 -3.62 -10.89 6.49
N GLU A 12 -4.76 -11.18 7.10
CA GLU A 12 -5.74 -12.06 6.49
C GLU A 12 -6.35 -11.44 5.23
N PRO A 13 -6.46 -12.19 4.12
CA PRO A 13 -7.11 -11.70 2.92
C PRO A 13 -8.53 -11.22 3.24
N GLY A 14 -8.89 -10.05 2.75
CA GLY A 14 -10.19 -9.45 3.00
C GLY A 14 -10.31 -8.64 4.28
N SER A 15 -9.28 -8.67 5.15
CA SER A 15 -9.31 -7.89 6.40
C SER A 15 -8.81 -6.47 6.22
N TYR A 16 -8.32 -6.12 5.05
CA TYR A 16 -7.73 -4.81 4.78
C TYR A 16 -8.04 -4.35 3.36
N THR A 17 -7.88 -3.06 3.15
CA THR A 17 -7.99 -2.42 1.83
C THR A 17 -6.61 -1.86 1.49
N LEU A 18 -6.05 -2.27 0.37
CA LEU A 18 -4.73 -1.83 -0.08
C LEU A 18 -4.89 -0.79 -1.18
N LEU A 19 -4.41 0.42 -0.94
CA LEU A 19 -4.58 1.55 -1.84
C LEU A 19 -3.27 2.04 -2.42
N ASP A 20 -3.23 2.16 -3.74
CA ASP A 20 -2.09 2.69 -4.49
C ASP A 20 -2.31 4.18 -4.75
N LEU A 21 -1.49 5.02 -4.12
CA LEU A 21 -1.60 6.49 -4.25
C LEU A 21 -0.75 7.06 -5.40
N ARG A 22 -0.11 6.19 -6.19
CA ARG A 22 0.73 6.64 -7.29
C ARG A 22 -0.12 7.11 -8.47
N SER A 23 0.50 7.80 -9.42
CA SER A 23 -0.20 8.28 -10.62
C SER A 23 -0.61 7.11 -11.53
N GLU A 24 -1.56 7.38 -12.43
CA GLU A 24 -1.96 6.38 -13.44
C GLU A 24 -0.79 5.96 -14.32
N GLN A 25 0.11 6.89 -14.62
CA GLN A 25 1.29 6.60 -15.42
C GLN A 25 2.22 5.62 -14.72
N GLU A 26 2.38 5.77 -13.41
CA GLU A 26 3.20 4.85 -12.62
C GLU A 26 2.55 3.48 -12.47
N THR A 27 1.24 3.44 -12.20
CA THR A 27 0.53 2.18 -12.02
C THR A 27 0.41 1.38 -13.32
N ALA A 28 0.47 2.05 -14.48
CA ALA A 28 0.46 1.39 -15.78
C ALA A 28 1.63 0.43 -15.97
N TYR A 29 2.76 0.67 -15.30
CA TYR A 29 3.93 -0.20 -15.38
C TYR A 29 3.93 -1.31 -14.32
N GLY A 30 2.93 -1.37 -13.49
CA GLY A 30 2.80 -2.40 -12.47
C GLY A 30 2.37 -1.83 -11.12
N THR A 31 1.77 -2.69 -10.31
CA THR A 31 1.33 -2.35 -8.96
C THR A 31 1.41 -3.58 -8.08
N ILE A 32 1.19 -3.40 -6.79
CA ILE A 32 1.10 -4.54 -5.89
C ILE A 32 -0.24 -5.24 -6.13
N PRO A 33 -0.25 -6.57 -6.39
CA PRO A 33 -1.48 -7.30 -6.63
C PRO A 33 -2.51 -7.11 -5.49
N GLY A 34 -3.76 -6.91 -5.88
CA GLY A 34 -4.85 -6.67 -4.92
C GLY A 34 -5.03 -5.21 -4.53
N SER A 35 -4.15 -4.32 -4.98
CA SER A 35 -4.31 -2.90 -4.68
C SER A 35 -5.32 -2.25 -5.62
N VAL A 36 -5.91 -1.15 -5.12
CA VAL A 36 -6.88 -0.34 -5.85
C VAL A 36 -6.32 1.08 -5.95
N PRO A 37 -6.34 1.70 -7.13
CA PRO A 37 -5.90 3.09 -7.26
C PRO A 37 -6.75 4.02 -6.41
N ALA A 38 -6.11 5.00 -5.79
CA ALA A 38 -6.83 6.01 -4.99
C ALA A 38 -6.11 7.35 -5.09
N ASN A 39 -6.89 8.41 -5.02
CA ASN A 39 -6.37 9.78 -4.99
C ASN A 39 -6.27 10.21 -3.53
N ALA A 40 -5.05 10.46 -3.07
CA ALA A 40 -4.81 10.87 -1.68
C ALA A 40 -5.64 12.09 -1.27
N ALA A 41 -5.77 13.06 -2.18
CA ALA A 41 -6.53 14.29 -1.89
C ALA A 41 -8.03 14.05 -1.74
N ALA A 42 -8.57 13.02 -2.39
CA ALA A 42 -10.01 12.72 -2.32
C ALA A 42 -10.37 11.88 -1.09
N LEU A 43 -9.42 11.13 -0.54
CA LEU A 43 -9.71 10.27 0.61
C LEU A 43 -10.18 11.08 1.81
N PRO A 44 -11.17 10.60 2.57
CA PRO A 44 -11.72 9.24 2.58
C PRO A 44 -12.82 8.95 1.54
N GLU A 45 -13.15 9.87 0.68
CA GLU A 45 -14.12 9.63 -0.38
C GLU A 45 -13.65 8.48 -1.27
N GLY A 46 -14.57 7.61 -1.64
CA GLY A 46 -14.28 6.45 -2.48
C GLY A 46 -13.89 5.20 -1.73
N LEU A 47 -13.73 5.28 -0.39
CA LEU A 47 -13.50 4.08 0.41
C LEU A 47 -14.75 3.20 0.46
N PRO A 48 -14.59 1.86 0.52
CA PRO A 48 -15.74 0.99 0.76
C PRO A 48 -16.36 1.27 2.13
N ALA A 49 -17.62 0.84 2.32
CA ALA A 49 -18.35 1.11 3.56
C ALA A 49 -17.65 0.50 4.79
N GLU A 50 -17.04 -0.66 4.61
CA GLU A 50 -16.31 -1.36 5.68
C GLU A 50 -14.90 -1.69 5.17
N PRO A 51 -13.99 -0.69 5.18
CA PRO A 51 -12.68 -0.90 4.58
C PRO A 51 -11.75 -1.81 5.40
N GLY A 52 -12.07 -2.05 6.67
CA GLY A 52 -11.16 -2.71 7.58
C GLY A 52 -9.93 -1.84 7.81
N ARG A 53 -8.77 -2.47 7.94
CA ARG A 53 -7.52 -1.72 7.99
C ARG A 53 -7.22 -1.16 6.61
N ILE A 54 -6.86 0.11 6.54
CA ILE A 54 -6.49 0.78 5.29
C ILE A 54 -4.97 0.81 5.20
N VAL A 55 -4.42 0.14 4.20
CA VAL A 55 -2.98 0.15 3.94
C VAL A 55 -2.73 0.97 2.68
N LEU A 56 -1.97 2.04 2.82
CA LEU A 56 -1.69 2.97 1.74
C LEU A 56 -0.24 2.83 1.30
N PHE A 57 0.02 2.93 0.01
CA PHE A 57 1.40 3.01 -0.45
C PHE A 57 1.56 4.00 -1.59
N CYS A 58 2.74 4.56 -1.67
CA CYS A 58 3.19 5.38 -2.79
C CYS A 58 4.54 4.81 -3.23
N THR A 59 5.33 5.54 -3.98
CA THR A 59 6.61 5.02 -4.48
C THR A 59 7.57 4.69 -3.35
N ARG A 60 7.79 5.62 -2.40
CA ARG A 60 8.80 5.49 -1.34
C ARG A 60 8.25 5.55 0.08
N GLY A 61 6.98 5.88 0.24
CA GLY A 61 6.33 5.88 1.55
C GLY A 61 6.06 7.25 2.15
N LYS A 62 6.53 8.35 1.56
CA LYS A 62 6.35 9.68 2.14
C LYS A 62 4.90 10.16 2.05
N LEU A 63 4.34 10.18 0.85
CA LEU A 63 2.96 10.63 0.64
C LEU A 63 1.97 9.72 1.39
N SER A 64 2.21 8.40 1.33
CA SER A 64 1.32 7.45 2.00
C SER A 64 1.37 7.60 3.52
N LEU A 65 2.54 7.93 4.09
CA LEU A 65 2.63 8.15 5.53
C LEU A 65 1.84 9.39 5.94
N GLU A 66 2.00 10.49 5.22
CA GLU A 66 1.24 11.71 5.49
C GLU A 66 -0.27 11.49 5.36
N THR A 67 -0.68 10.75 4.33
CA THR A 67 -2.10 10.44 4.11
C THR A 67 -2.64 9.54 5.22
N ALA A 68 -1.86 8.53 5.63
CA ALA A 68 -2.26 7.65 6.73
C ALA A 68 -2.45 8.43 8.04
N GLU A 69 -1.55 9.35 8.34
CA GLU A 69 -1.66 10.20 9.53
C GLU A 69 -2.95 11.02 9.49
N ARG A 70 -3.26 11.62 8.35
CA ARG A 70 -4.49 12.40 8.20
C ARG A 70 -5.73 11.54 8.39
N LEU A 71 -5.76 10.35 7.78
CA LEU A 71 -6.91 9.46 7.91
C LEU A 71 -7.07 8.95 9.35
N ARG A 72 -5.97 8.70 10.05
CA ARG A 72 -6.04 8.31 11.46
C ARG A 72 -6.65 9.43 12.31
N ASP A 73 -6.30 10.67 12.03
CA ASP A 73 -6.89 11.82 12.72
C ASP A 73 -8.40 11.92 12.47
N GLU A 74 -8.86 11.41 11.32
CA GLU A 74 -10.28 11.35 10.98
C GLU A 74 -10.97 10.08 11.49
N GLY A 75 -10.27 9.23 12.24
CA GLY A 75 -10.86 8.07 12.87
C GLY A 75 -10.72 6.74 12.12
N PHE A 76 -9.96 6.71 11.03
CA PHE A 76 -9.74 5.49 10.25
C PHE A 76 -8.53 4.71 10.76
N ASP A 77 -8.59 3.38 10.64
CA ASP A 77 -7.46 2.51 10.93
C ASP A 77 -6.56 2.46 9.70
N ALA A 78 -5.70 3.46 9.57
CA ALA A 78 -4.86 3.64 8.38
C ALA A 78 -3.38 3.53 8.72
N CYS A 79 -2.61 2.92 7.82
CA CYS A 79 -1.16 2.82 7.94
C CYS A 79 -0.53 2.89 6.56
N SER A 80 0.76 3.24 6.53
CA SER A 80 1.55 3.35 5.31
C SER A 80 2.46 2.14 5.17
N LEU A 81 2.56 1.58 3.98
CA LEU A 81 3.53 0.51 3.69
C LEU A 81 4.94 1.11 3.72
N LYS A 82 5.75 0.64 4.66
CA LYS A 82 7.11 1.12 4.85
C LYS A 82 7.95 0.84 3.60
N GLY A 83 8.60 1.88 3.08
CA GLY A 83 9.39 1.79 1.87
C GLY A 83 8.58 1.77 0.58
N GLY A 84 7.27 1.74 0.66
CA GLY A 84 6.37 1.86 -0.47
C GLY A 84 6.51 0.78 -1.53
N TYR A 85 6.11 1.12 -2.75
CA TYR A 85 6.17 0.22 -3.90
C TYR A 85 7.60 -0.28 -4.16
N LEU A 86 8.60 0.57 -3.96
CA LEU A 86 10.00 0.16 -4.17
C LEU A 86 10.41 -0.99 -3.27
N ALA A 87 9.97 -0.99 -2.02
CA ALA A 87 10.27 -2.11 -1.10
C ALA A 87 9.66 -3.41 -1.61
N TRP A 88 8.40 -3.37 -2.08
CA TRP A 88 7.75 -4.54 -2.67
C TRP A 88 8.47 -5.00 -3.93
N LEU A 89 8.81 -4.06 -4.81
CA LEU A 89 9.49 -4.38 -6.07
C LEU A 89 10.84 -5.03 -5.82
N MET A 90 11.63 -4.50 -4.89
CA MET A 90 12.93 -5.07 -4.53
C MET A 90 12.78 -6.49 -3.97
N ARG A 91 11.74 -6.73 -3.18
CA ARG A 91 11.44 -8.06 -2.65
C ARG A 91 11.15 -9.04 -3.81
N GLN A 92 10.37 -8.62 -4.81
CA GLN A 92 10.07 -9.46 -5.96
C GLN A 92 11.33 -9.79 -6.76
N MET A 93 12.20 -8.82 -6.95
CA MET A 93 13.47 -9.03 -7.64
C MET A 93 14.37 -10.02 -6.89
N GLN A 94 14.44 -9.90 -5.56
CA GLN A 94 15.21 -10.83 -4.73
C GLN A 94 14.67 -12.25 -4.80
N ARG A 95 13.34 -12.42 -4.79
CA ARG A 95 12.70 -13.72 -4.92
C ARG A 95 12.99 -14.34 -6.27
N GLN A 96 12.98 -13.56 -7.35
CA GLN A 96 13.27 -14.03 -8.68
C GLN A 96 14.73 -14.51 -8.79
N GLU A 97 15.67 -13.76 -8.21
CA GLU A 97 17.07 -14.15 -8.17
C GLU A 97 17.26 -15.49 -7.43
N ALA A 98 16.58 -15.64 -6.30
CA ALA A 98 16.65 -16.89 -5.52
C ALA A 98 16.13 -18.08 -6.31
N GLU A 99 15.05 -17.90 -7.07
CA GLU A 99 14.49 -18.96 -7.92
C GLU A 99 15.44 -19.32 -9.06
N GLU A 100 16.10 -18.34 -9.66
CA GLU A 100 17.07 -18.57 -10.73
C GLU A 100 18.31 -19.31 -10.24
N LEU A 101 18.68 -19.09 -8.98
CA LEU A 101 19.86 -19.75 -8.40
C LEU A 101 19.56 -21.18 -7.93
N CYS A 102 18.31 -21.50 -7.79
CA CYS A 102 17.85 -22.85 -7.44
C CYS A 102 17.56 -23.68 -8.68
#